data_4aec720ed2c9724d69195baba06882aa
#
_entry.id   4aec720ed2c9724d69195baba06882aa
#
_cell.length_a   1.000
_cell.length_b   1.000
_cell.length_c   1.000
_cell.angle_alpha   90.00
_cell.angle_beta   90.00
_cell.angle_gamma   90.00
#
_symmetry.space_group_name_H-M   'P 1'
#
loop_
_entity.id
_entity.type
_entity.pdbx_description
1 polymer ?
#
loop_
_entity_poly.entity_id
_entity_poly.type
_entity_poly.pdbx_seq_one_letter_code
_entity_poly.pdbx_strand_id
1 'polypeptide(L)'
;MRGVGNTSFGSYSSKYNTFVFGTNAYVYVSGIIESLLDGENEVLVLNSSYMFMCLFSQQTALRSVENLKFEAQTIESDKSFIYGSMFSGCTNLLYAPKILPAQNLLGGYCYGSMFEDCTSLITAPKLPATTVSRSAYQYMFQRCTSLVNAPELPATTLNNQCYQYMFQGCTSLINAPKLPATTLANQCYQYMFRGCTSLVNVPELPATTLRGGCYLYMFEGCKKLNTIRCRAKVTATNATYL
;
A
#
# COMPACT_ATOMS: atom_id res chain seq x y z
N MET A 1 -6.76 -21.83 10.97
CA MET A 1 -6.38 -22.79 9.93
C MET A 1 -4.87 -22.86 9.94
N ARG A 2 -4.26 -24.02 9.86
CA ARG A 2 -2.80 -24.16 9.73
C ARG A 2 -2.51 -24.89 8.41
N GLY A 3 -1.54 -24.43 7.65
CA GLY A 3 -1.05 -25.12 6.47
C GLY A 3 0.04 -26.11 6.84
N VAL A 4 0.23 -27.16 6.07
CA VAL A 4 1.35 -28.09 6.18
C VAL A 4 1.93 -28.25 4.78
N GLY A 5 3.21 -27.85 4.60
CA GLY A 5 3.94 -28.03 3.35
C GLY A 5 3.40 -27.21 2.16
N ASN A 6 2.61 -26.15 2.39
CA ASN A 6 2.18 -25.28 1.33
C ASN A 6 3.29 -24.30 0.94
N THR A 7 3.58 -24.18 -0.34
CA THR A 7 4.62 -23.26 -0.85
C THR A 7 4.06 -21.91 -1.28
N SER A 8 2.77 -21.82 -1.61
CA SER A 8 2.04 -20.58 -1.89
C SER A 8 0.55 -20.79 -1.90
N PHE A 9 -0.24 -19.70 -1.73
CA PHE A 9 -1.69 -19.65 -1.92
C PHE A 9 -2.10 -18.88 -3.19
N GLY A 10 -1.18 -18.21 -3.85
CA GLY A 10 -1.42 -17.47 -5.08
C GLY A 10 -0.69 -18.10 -6.26
N SER A 11 -1.24 -17.96 -7.46
CA SER A 11 -0.55 -18.30 -8.71
C SER A 11 -0.82 -17.23 -9.77
N TYR A 12 0.09 -17.09 -10.73
CA TYR A 12 -0.03 -16.15 -11.86
C TYR A 12 -1.18 -16.48 -12.84
N SER A 13 -1.69 -17.69 -12.80
CA SER A 13 -2.86 -18.07 -13.61
C SER A 13 -4.13 -17.60 -12.91
N SER A 14 -5.16 -17.23 -13.64
CA SER A 14 -6.47 -16.67 -13.25
C SER A 14 -7.24 -17.39 -12.11
N LYS A 15 -6.59 -18.23 -11.33
CA LYS A 15 -7.13 -18.96 -10.19
C LYS A 15 -6.39 -18.56 -8.92
N TYR A 16 -6.82 -17.46 -8.31
CA TYR A 16 -6.38 -17.09 -6.96
C TYR A 16 -7.14 -17.95 -5.95
N ASN A 17 -6.42 -18.45 -4.94
CA ASN A 17 -7.08 -19.07 -3.79
C ASN A 17 -7.64 -17.97 -2.90
N THR A 18 -8.89 -17.60 -3.08
CA THR A 18 -9.59 -16.60 -2.27
C THR A 18 -10.46 -17.29 -1.24
N PHE A 19 -10.36 -16.87 0.02
CA PHE A 19 -11.36 -17.26 1.02
C PHE A 19 -12.68 -16.60 0.68
N VAL A 20 -13.75 -17.40 0.60
CA VAL A 20 -15.11 -16.91 0.34
C VAL A 20 -15.89 -16.99 1.65
N PHE A 21 -16.38 -15.85 2.12
CA PHE A 21 -17.24 -15.76 3.30
C PHE A 21 -18.70 -15.61 2.90
N GLY A 22 -19.59 -16.22 3.68
CA GLY A 22 -21.04 -16.03 3.50
C GLY A 22 -21.44 -14.55 3.72
N THR A 23 -22.47 -14.10 3.02
CA THR A 23 -22.90 -12.68 3.01
C THR A 23 -23.65 -12.22 4.26
N ASN A 24 -24.08 -13.13 5.13
CA ASN A 24 -25.00 -12.86 6.24
C ASN A 24 -24.32 -12.73 7.62
N ALA A 25 -22.99 -12.76 7.68
CA ALA A 25 -22.24 -12.65 8.94
C ALA A 25 -21.05 -11.72 8.77
N TYR A 26 -20.69 -10.99 9.84
CA TYR A 26 -19.45 -10.25 9.90
C TYR A 26 -18.29 -11.19 10.23
N VAL A 27 -17.20 -11.04 9.49
CA VAL A 27 -16.00 -11.87 9.64
C VAL A 27 -14.85 -11.04 10.20
N TYR A 28 -14.15 -11.61 11.17
CA TYR A 28 -12.94 -11.08 11.77
C TYR A 28 -11.83 -12.10 11.58
N VAL A 29 -10.72 -11.69 10.99
CA VAL A 29 -9.57 -12.58 10.75
C VAL A 29 -8.43 -12.22 11.69
N SER A 30 -7.83 -13.22 12.31
CA SER A 30 -6.72 -13.07 13.25
C SER A 30 -5.72 -14.23 13.09
N GLY A 31 -4.55 -14.08 13.72
CA GLY A 31 -3.48 -15.08 13.68
C GLY A 31 -2.31 -14.62 12.82
N ILE A 32 -1.41 -15.53 12.49
CA ILE A 32 -0.22 -15.28 11.67
C ILE A 32 -0.53 -15.75 10.24
N ILE A 33 -0.40 -14.84 9.26
CA ILE A 33 -0.76 -15.17 7.87
C ILE A 33 0.17 -16.22 7.28
N GLU A 34 1.45 -16.13 7.61
CA GLU A 34 2.47 -17.04 7.11
C GLU A 34 2.27 -18.48 7.64
N SER A 35 1.56 -18.67 8.76
CA SER A 35 1.21 -20.02 9.28
C SER A 35 0.34 -20.84 8.32
N LEU A 36 -0.20 -20.22 7.27
CA LEU A 36 -0.89 -20.94 6.20
C LEU A 36 0.08 -21.71 5.31
N LEU A 37 1.37 -21.37 5.27
CA LEU A 37 2.39 -22.05 4.45
C LEU A 37 2.95 -23.26 5.21
N ASP A 38 3.40 -23.03 6.44
CA ASP A 38 3.90 -24.06 7.31
C ASP A 38 3.38 -23.85 8.73
N GLY A 39 2.78 -24.87 9.34
CA GLY A 39 2.15 -24.78 10.63
C GLY A 39 3.09 -24.63 11.82
N GLU A 40 4.39 -24.67 11.60
CA GLU A 40 5.44 -24.56 12.62
C GLU A 40 6.22 -23.26 12.45
N ASN A 41 6.22 -22.44 13.47
CA ASN A 41 6.66 -21.05 13.61
C ASN A 41 8.15 -20.78 13.34
N GLU A 42 8.74 -21.29 12.29
CA GLU A 42 10.13 -20.96 11.96
C GLU A 42 10.18 -19.98 10.78
N VAL A 43 11.06 -19.00 10.91
CA VAL A 43 11.36 -17.88 10.01
C VAL A 43 10.98 -18.18 8.56
N LEU A 44 9.81 -17.73 8.16
CA LEU A 44 9.30 -17.98 6.84
C LEU A 44 10.04 -17.13 5.82
N VAL A 45 10.87 -17.77 5.06
CA VAL A 45 11.38 -17.20 3.83
C VAL A 45 10.23 -17.18 2.83
N LEU A 46 9.79 -16.00 2.43
CA LEU A 46 8.81 -15.82 1.37
C LEU A 46 9.49 -16.15 0.04
N ASN A 47 9.49 -17.44 -0.32
CA ASN A 47 10.31 -18.03 -1.36
C ASN A 47 9.65 -18.05 -2.75
N SER A 48 8.46 -17.47 -2.90
CA SER A 48 7.71 -17.48 -4.15
C SER A 48 6.97 -16.16 -4.37
N SER A 49 6.82 -15.72 -5.60
CA SER A 49 5.93 -14.60 -5.95
C SER A 49 4.46 -15.00 -5.79
N TYR A 50 3.58 -14.00 -5.61
CA TYR A 50 2.11 -14.14 -5.54
C TYR A 50 1.57 -14.96 -4.36
N MET A 51 2.37 -15.23 -3.31
CA MET A 51 2.03 -16.20 -2.25
C MET A 51 0.67 -15.98 -1.60
N PHE A 52 0.32 -14.74 -1.27
CA PHE A 52 -0.94 -14.37 -0.61
C PHE A 52 -1.75 -13.37 -1.44
N MET A 53 -1.45 -13.27 -2.74
CA MET A 53 -2.15 -12.34 -3.62
C MET A 53 -3.64 -12.66 -3.66
N CYS A 54 -4.47 -11.62 -3.52
CA CYS A 54 -5.94 -11.69 -3.57
C CYS A 54 -6.60 -12.60 -2.50
N LEU A 55 -5.89 -13.05 -1.46
CA LEU A 55 -6.36 -14.08 -0.54
C LEU A 55 -7.72 -13.79 0.09
N PHE A 56 -8.03 -12.53 0.39
CA PHE A 56 -9.31 -12.07 0.93
C PHE A 56 -9.98 -11.03 0.02
N SER A 57 -9.58 -10.93 -1.24
CA SER A 57 -10.12 -9.93 -2.17
C SER A 57 -11.64 -10.06 -2.32
N GLN A 58 -12.33 -8.92 -2.44
CA GLN A 58 -13.78 -8.78 -2.67
C GLN A 58 -14.68 -9.37 -1.55
N GLN A 59 -14.12 -9.62 -0.35
CA GLN A 59 -14.89 -10.17 0.75
C GLN A 59 -15.64 -9.08 1.52
N THR A 60 -16.86 -8.80 1.13
CA THR A 60 -17.72 -7.76 1.75
C THR A 60 -18.16 -8.11 3.18
N ALA A 61 -18.12 -9.38 3.57
CA ALA A 61 -18.37 -9.81 4.95
C ALA A 61 -17.22 -9.48 5.91
N LEU A 62 -16.00 -9.21 5.38
CA LEU A 62 -14.82 -8.95 6.20
C LEU A 62 -14.90 -7.58 6.88
N ARG A 63 -14.84 -7.56 8.21
CA ARG A 63 -14.95 -6.35 9.04
C ARG A 63 -13.65 -5.89 9.66
N SER A 64 -12.78 -6.82 10.07
CA SER A 64 -11.52 -6.48 10.71
C SER A 64 -10.46 -7.55 10.46
N VAL A 65 -9.26 -7.07 10.20
CA VAL A 65 -8.02 -7.86 10.17
C VAL A 65 -6.98 -7.26 11.14
N GLU A 66 -7.42 -6.48 12.12
CA GLU A 66 -6.56 -5.78 13.08
C GLU A 66 -5.61 -6.72 13.84
N ASN A 67 -6.07 -7.92 14.12
CA ASN A 67 -5.32 -8.95 14.85
C ASN A 67 -4.64 -9.97 13.92
N LEU A 68 -4.67 -9.73 12.60
CA LEU A 68 -3.87 -10.50 11.65
C LEU A 68 -2.43 -10.00 11.69
N LYS A 69 -1.49 -10.92 11.87
CA LYS A 69 -0.07 -10.63 11.98
C LYS A 69 0.66 -11.04 10.71
N PHE A 70 1.65 -10.25 10.37
CA PHE A 70 2.62 -10.49 9.30
C PHE A 70 4.00 -10.54 9.95
N GLU A 71 4.82 -11.53 9.63
CA GLU A 71 6.11 -11.72 10.30
C GLU A 71 7.32 -11.43 9.40
N ALA A 72 7.12 -11.44 8.08
CA ALA A 72 8.18 -11.16 7.13
C ALA A 72 8.79 -9.76 7.30
N GLN A 73 10.07 -9.70 7.66
CA GLN A 73 10.82 -8.45 7.84
C GLN A 73 11.47 -7.95 6.55
N THR A 74 11.67 -8.82 5.58
CA THR A 74 12.24 -8.51 4.26
C THR A 74 11.47 -9.27 3.18
N ILE A 75 11.25 -8.61 2.05
CA ILE A 75 10.73 -9.24 0.82
C ILE A 75 11.82 -9.13 -0.23
N GLU A 76 12.32 -10.28 -0.67
CA GLU A 76 13.45 -10.39 -1.58
C GLU A 76 13.19 -9.80 -2.97
N SER A 77 14.26 -9.38 -3.66
CA SER A 77 14.17 -8.63 -4.91
C SER A 77 13.61 -9.43 -6.09
N ASP A 78 13.72 -10.73 -6.08
CA ASP A 78 13.19 -11.64 -7.09
C ASP A 78 11.74 -12.09 -6.83
N LYS A 79 11.13 -11.65 -5.72
CA LYS A 79 9.76 -11.97 -5.34
C LYS A 79 8.85 -10.76 -5.57
N SER A 80 7.70 -10.98 -6.19
CA SER A 80 6.74 -9.93 -6.52
C SER A 80 5.32 -10.30 -6.11
N PHE A 81 4.48 -9.28 -5.89
CA PHE A 81 3.04 -9.42 -5.60
C PHE A 81 2.70 -10.30 -4.39
N ILE A 82 3.61 -10.48 -3.42
CA ILE A 82 3.42 -11.43 -2.31
C ILE A 82 2.09 -11.21 -1.58
N TYR A 83 1.78 -9.98 -1.20
CA TYR A 83 0.54 -9.59 -0.54
C TYR A 83 -0.33 -8.67 -1.42
N GLY A 84 -0.04 -8.64 -2.74
CA GLY A 84 -0.75 -7.77 -3.69
C GLY A 84 -2.26 -8.02 -3.66
N SER A 85 -3.05 -6.95 -3.67
CA SER A 85 -4.53 -6.98 -3.70
C SER A 85 -5.18 -7.85 -2.60
N MET A 86 -4.46 -8.17 -1.52
CA MET A 86 -4.90 -9.17 -0.53
C MET A 86 -6.29 -8.89 0.04
N PHE A 87 -6.63 -7.62 0.27
CA PHE A 87 -7.92 -7.17 0.78
C PHE A 87 -8.65 -6.24 -0.20
N SER A 88 -8.20 -6.14 -1.46
CA SER A 88 -8.82 -5.26 -2.45
C SER A 88 -10.32 -5.53 -2.57
N GLY A 89 -11.13 -4.47 -2.56
CA GLY A 89 -12.59 -4.55 -2.68
C GLY A 89 -13.32 -5.06 -1.44
N CYS A 90 -12.65 -5.19 -0.29
CA CYS A 90 -13.32 -5.49 0.98
C CYS A 90 -14.02 -4.21 1.49
N THR A 91 -15.14 -3.85 0.87
CA THR A 91 -15.81 -2.55 1.07
C THR A 91 -16.28 -2.30 2.50
N ASN A 92 -16.51 -3.34 3.30
CA ASN A 92 -16.93 -3.25 4.71
C ASN A 92 -15.78 -3.41 5.72
N LEU A 93 -14.52 -3.53 5.26
CA LEU A 93 -13.35 -3.62 6.13
C LEU A 93 -13.12 -2.29 6.84
N LEU A 94 -13.14 -2.29 8.18
CA LEU A 94 -12.96 -1.12 9.03
C LEU A 94 -11.53 -0.97 9.53
N TYR A 95 -10.90 -2.07 9.92
CA TYR A 95 -9.63 -2.06 10.63
C TYR A 95 -8.59 -2.92 9.90
N ALA A 96 -7.54 -2.27 9.43
CA ALA A 96 -6.35 -2.92 8.86
C ALA A 96 -5.51 -3.62 9.94
N PRO A 97 -4.54 -4.49 9.58
CA PRO A 97 -3.54 -4.98 10.51
C PRO A 97 -2.80 -3.82 11.19
N LYS A 98 -2.32 -4.02 12.42
CA LYS A 98 -1.62 -2.96 13.16
C LYS A 98 -0.32 -2.51 12.46
N ILE A 99 0.38 -3.45 11.84
CA ILE A 99 1.67 -3.22 11.19
C ILE A 99 1.89 -4.21 10.04
N LEU A 100 2.52 -3.75 8.97
CA LEU A 100 3.16 -4.57 7.95
C LEU A 100 4.67 -4.44 8.18
N PRO A 101 5.32 -5.43 8.82
CA PRO A 101 6.60 -5.22 9.50
C PRO A 101 7.83 -5.12 8.58
N ALA A 102 7.72 -5.47 7.32
CA ALA A 102 8.87 -5.48 6.42
C ALA A 102 9.52 -4.10 6.30
N GLN A 103 10.82 -4.03 6.64
CA GLN A 103 11.62 -2.80 6.59
C GLN A 103 12.30 -2.61 5.24
N ASN A 104 12.56 -3.70 4.53
CA ASN A 104 13.14 -3.70 3.19
C ASN A 104 12.18 -4.38 2.22
N LEU A 105 11.57 -3.57 1.37
CA LEU A 105 10.70 -4.04 0.29
C LEU A 105 11.52 -4.06 -1.00
N LEU A 106 12.21 -5.16 -1.26
CA LEU A 106 13.07 -5.32 -2.42
C LEU A 106 12.32 -5.91 -3.62
N GLY A 107 11.27 -6.73 -3.36
CA GLY A 107 10.38 -7.28 -4.38
C GLY A 107 9.37 -6.26 -4.91
N GLY A 108 9.02 -6.33 -6.19
CA GLY A 108 8.07 -5.42 -6.82
C GLY A 108 6.62 -5.69 -6.43
N TYR A 109 5.77 -4.65 -6.37
CA TYR A 109 4.32 -4.76 -6.09
C TYR A 109 3.95 -5.52 -4.81
N CYS A 110 4.86 -5.64 -3.82
CA CYS A 110 4.65 -6.50 -2.63
C CYS A 110 3.34 -6.25 -1.90
N TYR A 111 2.97 -4.98 -1.72
CA TYR A 111 1.73 -4.52 -1.10
C TYR A 111 0.87 -3.72 -2.08
N GLY A 112 1.12 -3.84 -3.40
CA GLY A 112 0.35 -3.13 -4.41
C GLY A 112 -1.14 -3.44 -4.31
N SER A 113 -2.00 -2.43 -4.38
CA SER A 113 -3.47 -2.56 -4.28
C SER A 113 -3.99 -3.28 -3.03
N MET A 114 -3.18 -3.44 -1.96
CA MET A 114 -3.54 -4.32 -0.83
C MET A 114 -4.89 -3.97 -0.20
N PHE A 115 -5.24 -2.68 -0.10
CA PHE A 115 -6.50 -2.17 0.44
C PHE A 115 -7.29 -1.33 -0.58
N GLU A 116 -6.99 -1.47 -1.87
CA GLU A 116 -7.71 -0.76 -2.92
C GLU A 116 -9.24 -1.01 -2.79
N ASP A 117 -10.05 0.05 -2.91
CA ASP A 117 -11.52 -0.01 -2.77
C ASP A 117 -12.04 -0.48 -1.40
N CYS A 118 -11.24 -0.46 -0.35
CA CYS A 118 -11.73 -0.66 1.03
C CYS A 118 -12.42 0.62 1.51
N THR A 119 -13.61 0.91 1.00
CA THR A 119 -14.28 2.21 1.16
C THR A 119 -14.64 2.56 2.61
N SER A 120 -14.81 1.56 3.49
CA SER A 120 -15.10 1.74 4.92
C SER A 120 -13.85 1.78 5.81
N LEU A 121 -12.63 1.63 5.24
CA LEU A 121 -11.40 1.53 6.03
C LEU A 121 -11.11 2.83 6.79
N ILE A 122 -11.02 2.76 8.11
CA ILE A 122 -10.75 3.91 9.00
C ILE A 122 -9.33 3.91 9.58
N THR A 123 -8.67 2.76 9.63
CA THR A 123 -7.28 2.64 10.12
C THR A 123 -6.36 2.08 9.05
N ALA A 124 -5.17 2.66 8.93
CA ALA A 124 -4.08 2.12 8.11
C ALA A 124 -3.04 1.40 8.99
N PRO A 125 -2.33 0.38 8.49
CA PRO A 125 -1.24 -0.25 9.21
C PRO A 125 -0.02 0.68 9.31
N LYS A 126 0.85 0.47 10.30
CA LYS A 126 2.19 1.06 10.29
C LYS A 126 3.01 0.48 9.14
N LEU A 127 3.76 1.34 8.45
CA LEU A 127 4.59 1.00 7.29
C LEU A 127 6.05 1.42 7.57
N PRO A 128 6.86 0.57 8.25
CA PRO A 128 8.19 0.95 8.71
C PRO A 128 9.27 0.92 7.63
N ALA A 129 8.96 0.53 6.39
CA ALA A 129 9.95 0.36 5.33
C ALA A 129 10.72 1.64 5.03
N THR A 130 12.05 1.55 5.07
CA THR A 130 12.97 2.64 4.71
C THR A 130 13.51 2.54 3.29
N THR A 131 13.42 1.35 2.69
CA THR A 131 13.71 1.05 1.28
C THR A 131 12.48 0.48 0.61
N VAL A 132 12.07 1.09 -0.51
CA VAL A 132 10.83 0.72 -1.21
C VAL A 132 11.14 0.47 -2.68
N SER A 133 10.86 -0.74 -3.15
CA SER A 133 11.09 -1.17 -4.53
C SER A 133 10.02 -0.65 -5.49
N ARG A 134 10.18 -1.03 -6.77
CA ARG A 134 9.25 -0.66 -7.83
C ARG A 134 7.81 -1.05 -7.48
N SER A 135 6.91 -0.07 -7.52
CA SER A 135 5.46 -0.25 -7.33
C SER A 135 5.04 -0.93 -6.02
N ALA A 136 5.93 -0.99 -4.99
CA ALA A 136 5.67 -1.79 -3.79
C ALA A 136 4.39 -1.38 -3.03
N TYR A 137 4.04 -0.09 -3.04
CA TYR A 137 2.82 0.46 -2.44
C TYR A 137 1.88 1.09 -3.48
N GLN A 138 2.05 0.78 -4.77
CA GLN A 138 1.20 1.32 -5.84
C GLN A 138 -0.27 0.98 -5.58
N TYR A 139 -1.18 1.96 -5.65
CA TYR A 139 -2.64 1.83 -5.39
C TYR A 139 -3.02 1.35 -3.98
N MET A 140 -2.10 1.25 -3.02
CA MET A 140 -2.33 0.51 -1.76
C MET A 140 -3.61 0.91 -1.03
N PHE A 141 -3.96 2.19 -0.97
CA PHE A 141 -5.18 2.73 -0.35
C PHE A 141 -6.06 3.48 -1.34
N GLN A 142 -5.92 3.22 -2.64
CA GLN A 142 -6.73 3.89 -3.65
C GLN A 142 -8.22 3.71 -3.32
N ARG A 143 -8.98 4.82 -3.32
CA ARG A 143 -10.41 4.87 -3.01
C ARG A 143 -10.82 4.37 -1.63
N CYS A 144 -9.93 4.38 -0.63
CA CYS A 144 -10.29 4.23 0.78
C CYS A 144 -10.98 5.51 1.26
N THR A 145 -12.25 5.70 0.91
CA THR A 145 -12.97 6.97 1.08
C THR A 145 -13.20 7.38 2.53
N SER A 146 -13.19 6.44 3.49
CA SER A 146 -13.34 6.70 4.92
C SER A 146 -12.02 6.91 5.67
N LEU A 147 -10.86 6.76 4.99
CA LEU A 147 -9.56 6.91 5.62
C LEU A 147 -9.25 8.39 5.91
N VAL A 148 -9.17 8.75 7.20
CA VAL A 148 -8.94 10.14 7.66
C VAL A 148 -7.46 10.46 7.80
N ASN A 149 -6.67 9.49 8.28
CA ASN A 149 -5.24 9.65 8.57
C ASN A 149 -4.40 8.68 7.74
N ALA A 150 -3.42 9.22 7.02
CA ALA A 150 -2.41 8.40 6.34
C ALA A 150 -1.42 7.79 7.35
N PRO A 151 -0.85 6.60 7.07
CA PRO A 151 0.27 6.09 7.85
C PRO A 151 1.54 6.91 7.59
N GLU A 152 2.51 6.84 8.50
CA GLU A 152 3.85 7.39 8.25
C GLU A 152 4.55 6.65 7.11
N LEU A 153 5.31 7.39 6.30
CA LEU A 153 6.09 6.87 5.17
C LEU A 153 7.57 7.25 5.34
N PRO A 154 8.33 6.48 6.13
CA PRO A 154 9.70 6.85 6.51
C PRO A 154 10.75 6.62 5.42
N ALA A 155 10.37 6.04 4.27
CA ALA A 155 11.33 5.65 3.24
C ALA A 155 12.08 6.85 2.64
N THR A 156 13.39 6.70 2.58
CA THR A 156 14.31 7.63 1.91
C THR A 156 14.91 7.05 0.63
N THR A 157 14.88 5.72 0.48
CA THR A 157 15.31 5.02 -0.73
C THR A 157 14.08 4.57 -1.52
N LEU A 158 13.86 5.22 -2.66
CA LEU A 158 12.68 5.03 -3.51
C LEU A 158 13.06 4.40 -4.83
N ASN A 159 12.14 3.62 -5.40
CA ASN A 159 12.22 3.13 -6.77
C ASN A 159 11.01 3.62 -7.59
N ASN A 160 11.00 3.33 -8.88
CA ASN A 160 9.97 3.80 -9.81
C ASN A 160 8.56 3.39 -9.34
N GLN A 161 7.60 4.32 -9.40
CA GLN A 161 6.18 4.09 -9.14
C GLN A 161 5.86 3.58 -7.72
N CYS A 162 6.80 3.65 -6.76
CA CYS A 162 6.66 2.99 -5.46
C CYS A 162 5.44 3.44 -4.63
N TYR A 163 4.99 4.70 -4.75
CA TYR A 163 3.81 5.27 -4.10
C TYR A 163 2.79 5.82 -5.12
N GLN A 164 2.91 5.42 -6.40
CA GLN A 164 2.01 5.90 -7.45
C GLN A 164 0.56 5.53 -7.11
N TYR A 165 -0.37 6.51 -7.16
CA TYR A 165 -1.80 6.38 -6.84
C TYR A 165 -2.12 5.95 -5.39
N MET A 166 -1.16 5.93 -4.45
CA MET A 166 -1.33 5.28 -3.15
C MET A 166 -2.58 5.73 -2.39
N PHE A 167 -2.93 7.01 -2.40
CA PHE A 167 -4.10 7.58 -1.73
C PHE A 167 -5.10 8.23 -2.69
N GLN A 168 -5.02 7.94 -3.99
CA GLN A 168 -5.94 8.52 -4.96
C GLN A 168 -7.39 8.25 -4.54
N GLY A 169 -8.20 9.32 -4.49
CA GLY A 169 -9.62 9.21 -4.14
C GLY A 169 -9.93 8.95 -2.66
N CYS A 170 -8.96 9.09 -1.76
CA CYS A 170 -9.19 9.08 -0.31
C CYS A 170 -9.86 10.40 0.10
N THR A 171 -11.17 10.51 -0.12
CA THR A 171 -11.91 11.78 0.00
C THR A 171 -11.99 12.33 1.42
N SER A 172 -11.83 11.50 2.46
CA SER A 172 -11.82 11.91 3.87
C SER A 172 -10.42 12.24 4.41
N LEU A 173 -9.35 12.02 3.63
CA LEU A 173 -7.98 12.26 4.09
C LEU A 173 -7.72 13.75 4.31
N ILE A 174 -7.29 14.13 5.54
CA ILE A 174 -7.10 15.54 5.94
C ILE A 174 -5.64 15.97 5.82
N ASN A 175 -4.71 15.11 6.24
CA ASN A 175 -3.28 15.41 6.30
C ASN A 175 -2.48 14.40 5.48
N ALA A 176 -1.58 14.90 4.63
CA ALA A 176 -0.60 14.05 3.98
C ALA A 176 0.53 13.65 4.95
N PRO A 177 1.11 12.44 4.84
CA PRO A 177 2.26 12.05 5.63
C PRO A 177 3.52 12.81 5.17
N LYS A 178 4.55 12.83 6.01
CA LYS A 178 5.88 13.31 5.59
C LYS A 178 6.44 12.42 4.48
N LEU A 179 7.13 13.05 3.53
CA LEU A 179 7.79 12.40 2.40
C LEU A 179 9.29 12.74 2.46
N PRO A 180 10.09 12.03 3.26
CA PRO A 180 11.45 12.46 3.61
C PRO A 180 12.48 12.30 2.50
N ALA A 181 12.18 11.57 1.42
CA ALA A 181 13.12 11.29 0.35
C ALA A 181 13.53 12.56 -0.40
N THR A 182 14.83 12.82 -0.45
CA THR A 182 15.43 13.93 -1.22
C THR A 182 15.89 13.50 -2.62
N THR A 183 16.10 12.20 -2.81
CA THR A 183 16.39 11.59 -4.12
C THR A 183 15.14 10.86 -4.60
N LEU A 184 14.61 11.28 -5.74
CA LEU A 184 13.38 10.75 -6.31
C LEU A 184 13.65 9.71 -7.40
N ALA A 185 12.67 8.83 -7.62
CA ALA A 185 12.62 7.93 -8.77
C ALA A 185 11.51 8.37 -9.74
N ASN A 186 11.46 7.80 -10.95
CA ASN A 186 10.44 8.13 -11.91
C ASN A 186 9.05 7.74 -11.40
N GLN A 187 8.09 8.67 -11.51
CA GLN A 187 6.69 8.46 -11.16
C GLN A 187 6.45 8.02 -9.70
N CYS A 188 7.44 8.23 -8.78
CA CYS A 188 7.39 7.68 -7.42
C CYS A 188 6.18 8.17 -6.60
N TYR A 189 5.71 9.40 -6.82
CA TYR A 189 4.54 10.01 -6.17
C TYR A 189 3.45 10.44 -7.16
N GLN A 190 3.51 9.97 -8.42
CA GLN A 190 2.55 10.33 -9.45
C GLN A 190 1.12 9.98 -9.00
N TYR A 191 0.18 10.93 -9.12
CA TYR A 191 -1.23 10.80 -8.70
C TYR A 191 -1.47 10.45 -7.24
N MET A 192 -0.46 10.55 -6.35
CA MET A 192 -0.51 9.98 -5.00
C MET A 192 -1.72 10.44 -4.19
N PHE A 193 -2.09 11.73 -4.26
CA PHE A 193 -3.23 12.32 -3.55
C PHE A 193 -4.33 12.85 -4.49
N ARG A 194 -4.32 12.45 -5.75
CA ARG A 194 -5.33 12.89 -6.71
C ARG A 194 -6.73 12.64 -6.17
N GLY A 195 -7.58 13.69 -6.18
CA GLY A 195 -8.96 13.58 -5.72
C GLY A 195 -9.15 13.44 -4.20
N CYS A 196 -8.13 13.70 -3.38
CA CYS A 196 -8.26 13.82 -1.93
C CYS A 196 -8.93 15.14 -1.58
N THR A 197 -10.25 15.22 -1.72
CA THR A 197 -11.02 16.46 -1.67
C THR A 197 -11.02 17.14 -0.29
N SER A 198 -10.73 16.41 0.79
CA SER A 198 -10.63 16.94 2.16
C SER A 198 -9.20 17.30 2.58
N LEU A 199 -8.19 17.05 1.72
CA LEU A 199 -6.79 17.29 2.05
C LEU A 199 -6.53 18.80 2.24
N VAL A 200 -6.02 19.17 3.43
CA VAL A 200 -5.74 20.56 3.80
C VAL A 200 -4.25 20.79 3.94
N ASN A 201 -3.55 19.87 4.62
CA ASN A 201 -2.16 20.03 4.97
C ASN A 201 -1.28 19.02 4.23
N VAL A 202 -0.22 19.54 3.60
CA VAL A 202 0.83 18.74 3.00
C VAL A 202 2.20 19.20 3.54
N PRO A 203 3.14 18.29 3.77
CA PRO A 203 4.50 18.67 4.16
C PRO A 203 5.22 19.33 2.99
N GLU A 204 6.32 20.01 3.30
CA GLU A 204 7.26 20.47 2.28
C GLU A 204 7.80 19.27 1.48
N LEU A 205 7.88 19.38 0.16
CA LEU A 205 8.51 18.41 -0.72
C LEU A 205 10.02 18.69 -0.78
N PRO A 206 10.86 17.85 -0.14
CA PRO A 206 12.25 18.22 0.17
C PRO A 206 13.22 18.05 -1.00
N ALA A 207 12.84 17.30 -2.04
CA ALA A 207 13.70 17.04 -3.18
C ALA A 207 13.99 18.32 -3.98
N THR A 208 15.25 18.51 -4.34
CA THR A 208 15.70 19.66 -5.17
C THR A 208 15.81 19.30 -6.65
N THR A 209 15.91 18.01 -6.98
CA THR A 209 16.00 17.50 -8.35
C THR A 209 14.80 16.60 -8.64
N LEU A 210 14.10 16.90 -9.73
CA LEU A 210 12.95 16.13 -10.18
C LEU A 210 13.36 14.98 -11.09
N ARG A 211 12.53 13.93 -11.10
CA ARG A 211 12.62 12.78 -12.01
C ARG A 211 11.32 12.68 -12.84
N GLY A 212 11.35 11.94 -13.94
CA GLY A 212 10.24 11.85 -14.87
C GLY A 212 8.89 11.54 -14.22
N GLY A 213 7.97 12.50 -14.23
CA GLY A 213 6.63 12.38 -13.67
C GLY A 213 6.55 12.15 -12.17
N CYS A 214 7.63 12.46 -11.40
CA CYS A 214 7.71 12.11 -9.97
C CYS A 214 6.56 12.70 -9.12
N TYR A 215 6.08 13.90 -9.42
CA TYR A 215 4.96 14.58 -8.77
C TYR A 215 3.77 14.83 -9.71
N LEU A 216 3.78 14.25 -10.92
CA LEU A 216 2.78 14.51 -11.94
C LEU A 216 1.36 14.25 -11.41
N TYR A 217 0.48 15.25 -11.46
CA TYR A 217 -0.90 15.23 -10.98
C TYR A 217 -1.05 14.83 -9.50
N MET A 218 0.01 14.96 -8.69
CA MET A 218 0.02 14.48 -7.30
C MET A 218 -1.14 15.02 -6.47
N PHE A 219 -1.53 16.28 -6.67
CA PHE A 219 -2.59 16.97 -5.91
C PHE A 219 -3.78 17.39 -6.78
N GLU A 220 -3.91 16.85 -7.99
CA GLU A 220 -5.04 17.17 -8.85
C GLU A 220 -6.36 16.87 -8.14
N GLY A 221 -7.29 17.83 -8.12
CA GLY A 221 -8.59 17.68 -7.48
C GLY A 221 -8.59 17.75 -5.94
N CYS A 222 -7.48 18.12 -5.29
CA CYS A 222 -7.45 18.42 -3.84
C CYS A 222 -8.06 19.79 -3.57
N LYS A 223 -9.40 19.86 -3.47
CA LYS A 223 -10.17 21.12 -3.46
C LYS A 223 -9.93 22.03 -2.26
N LYS A 224 -9.49 21.48 -1.11
CA LYS A 224 -9.22 22.23 0.13
C LYS A 224 -7.76 22.62 0.30
N LEU A 225 -6.86 22.13 -0.58
CA LEU A 225 -5.43 22.41 -0.49
C LEU A 225 -5.12 23.80 -1.05
N ASN A 226 -4.56 24.67 -0.20
CA ASN A 226 -4.25 26.06 -0.58
C ASN A 226 -2.78 26.32 -0.85
N THR A 227 -1.87 25.52 -0.29
CA THR A 227 -0.42 25.77 -0.35
C THR A 227 0.36 24.48 -0.50
N ILE A 228 1.28 24.47 -1.45
CA ILE A 228 2.28 23.41 -1.64
C ILE A 228 3.65 24.08 -1.59
N ARG A 229 4.56 23.56 -0.76
CA ARG A 229 5.96 23.99 -0.72
C ARG A 229 6.83 22.91 -1.35
N CYS A 230 7.59 23.29 -2.37
CA CYS A 230 8.52 22.39 -3.08
C CYS A 230 9.88 23.06 -3.16
N ARG A 231 10.96 22.34 -2.81
CA ARG A 231 12.33 22.85 -2.90
C ARG A 231 12.91 22.78 -4.30
N ALA A 232 12.35 21.97 -5.18
CA ALA A 232 12.81 21.87 -6.55
C ALA A 232 12.56 23.19 -7.31
N LYS A 233 13.55 23.64 -8.04
CA LYS A 233 13.39 24.76 -8.99
C LYS A 233 12.67 24.23 -10.22
N VAL A 234 11.49 24.81 -10.52
CA VAL A 234 10.75 24.49 -11.74
C VAL A 234 11.39 25.21 -12.91
N THR A 235 11.72 24.48 -13.95
CA THR A 235 12.25 25.00 -15.22
C THR A 235 11.32 24.54 -16.35
N ALA A 236 11.41 25.17 -17.52
CA ALA A 236 10.64 24.75 -18.69
C ALA A 236 10.86 23.26 -19.04
N THR A 237 12.05 22.73 -18.75
CA THR A 237 12.43 21.33 -19.05
C THR A 237 11.81 20.32 -18.07
N ASN A 238 11.47 20.74 -16.83
CA ASN A 238 10.96 19.83 -15.80
C ASN A 238 9.53 20.15 -15.34
N ALA A 239 8.88 21.15 -15.94
CA ALA A 239 7.50 21.53 -15.61
C ALA A 239 6.50 20.38 -15.81
N THR A 240 6.77 19.47 -16.74
CA THR A 240 5.94 18.27 -16.99
C THR A 240 6.07 17.19 -15.89
N TYR A 241 6.94 17.40 -14.90
CA TYR A 241 7.15 16.44 -13.79
C TYR A 241 6.31 16.78 -12.54
N LEU A 242 5.64 17.95 -12.59
CA LEU A 242 4.75 18.47 -11.56
C LEU A 242 3.29 18.32 -12.00
#